data_a5dfeec51e12d284d7fb269b78efaf22
#
_entry.id   a5dfeec51e12d284d7fb269b78efaf22
#
_cell.length_a   1.000
_cell.length_b   1.000
_cell.length_c   1.000
_cell.angle_alpha   90.00
_cell.angle_beta   90.00
_cell.angle_gamma   90.00
#
_symmetry.space_group_name_H-M   'P 1'
#
loop_
_entity.id
_entity.type
_entity.pdbx_description
1 polymer ?
#
loop_
_entity_poly.entity_id
_entity_poly.type
_entity_poly.pdbx_seq_one_letter_code
_entity_poly.pdbx_strand_id
1 'polypeptide(L)'
;MKETLKVADGCGLAAPQVGVNLKVVIVDGSDLTDTYDYLKDFRRVMINPVVLEESEETCDFSEGCLSVPGIYAEVTRPSRIKVEYYDENFQKVVEEFDRFGCRMVQHELSHLDGNLFIDNVSPIRRKMIARKLQAISKGTVQTRYKSKR
;
A
#
# COMPACT_ATOMS: atom_id res chain seq x y z
N MET A 1 13.68 -5.43 -0.35
CA MET A 1 12.24 -5.10 -0.14
C MET A 1 11.52 -6.11 0.74
N LYS A 2 11.60 -7.42 0.45
CA LYS A 2 10.93 -8.46 1.26
C LYS A 2 11.38 -8.46 2.73
N GLU A 3 12.67 -8.30 2.99
CA GLU A 3 13.23 -8.21 4.34
C GLU A 3 12.75 -6.96 5.08
N THR A 4 12.74 -5.82 4.40
CA THR A 4 12.25 -4.55 4.95
C THR A 4 10.78 -4.66 5.36
N LEU A 5 9.96 -5.31 4.53
CA LEU A 5 8.55 -5.50 4.80
C LEU A 5 8.32 -6.35 6.06
N LYS A 6 9.08 -7.43 6.23
CA LYS A 6 8.99 -8.30 7.43
C LYS A 6 9.33 -7.55 8.71
N VAL A 7 10.41 -6.76 8.70
CA VAL A 7 10.87 -6.01 9.89
C VAL A 7 9.88 -4.90 10.26
N ALA A 8 9.25 -4.30 9.27
CA ALA A 8 8.35 -3.17 9.46
C ALA A 8 6.90 -3.55 9.81
N ASP A 9 6.58 -4.86 9.88
CA ASP A 9 5.21 -5.37 10.09
C ASP A 9 4.20 -4.82 9.07
N GLY A 10 4.66 -4.52 7.86
CA GLY A 10 3.80 -4.03 6.79
C GLY A 10 3.26 -5.15 5.92
N CYS A 11 2.15 -4.90 5.25
CA CYS A 11 1.54 -5.82 4.30
C CYS A 11 1.82 -5.48 2.83
N GLY A 12 2.55 -4.40 2.57
CA GLY A 12 2.94 -4.00 1.22
C GLY A 12 4.08 -2.99 1.22
N LEU A 13 4.80 -2.95 0.11
CA LEU A 13 5.93 -2.04 -0.10
C LEU A 13 6.13 -1.80 -1.60
N ALA A 14 6.36 -0.55 -1.97
CA ALA A 14 6.73 -0.16 -3.33
C ALA A 14 8.21 0.22 -3.40
N ALA A 15 8.86 -0.06 -4.54
CA ALA A 15 10.29 0.21 -4.70
C ALA A 15 10.70 1.67 -4.42
N PRO A 16 9.95 2.69 -4.82
CA PRO A 16 10.27 4.08 -4.46
C PRO A 16 10.40 4.35 -2.97
N GLN A 17 9.68 3.61 -2.12
CA GLN A 17 9.75 3.77 -0.65
C GLN A 17 11.10 3.38 -0.06
N VAL A 18 11.86 2.55 -0.75
CA VAL A 18 13.23 2.15 -0.35
C VAL A 18 14.31 2.83 -1.20
N GLY A 19 13.96 3.90 -1.92
CA GLY A 19 14.89 4.71 -2.71
C GLY A 19 15.25 4.11 -4.06
N VAL A 20 14.49 3.13 -4.54
CA VAL A 20 14.72 2.47 -5.84
C VAL A 20 13.68 2.98 -6.85
N ASN A 21 14.15 3.63 -7.91
CA ASN A 21 13.28 4.19 -8.94
C ASN A 21 12.89 3.13 -9.99
N LEU A 22 12.17 2.11 -9.53
CA LEU A 22 11.62 1.04 -10.36
C LEU A 22 10.13 0.85 -10.06
N LYS A 23 9.37 0.42 -11.05
CA LYS A 23 7.94 0.11 -10.91
C LYS A 23 7.76 -1.33 -10.42
N VAL A 24 8.06 -1.55 -9.15
CA VAL A 24 7.91 -2.85 -8.47
C VAL A 24 7.18 -2.64 -7.16
N VAL A 25 6.17 -3.46 -6.92
CA VAL A 25 5.46 -3.52 -5.63
C VAL A 25 5.43 -4.95 -5.11
N ILE A 26 5.42 -5.09 -3.79
CA ILE A 26 5.23 -6.36 -3.09
C ILE A 26 4.03 -6.21 -2.17
N VAL A 27 3.15 -7.19 -2.17
CA VAL A 27 2.06 -7.31 -1.21
C VAL A 27 2.10 -8.69 -0.56
N ASP A 28 1.88 -8.76 0.75
CA ASP A 28 1.85 -9.99 1.52
C ASP A 28 0.79 -9.86 2.61
N GLY A 29 -0.31 -10.56 2.45
CA GLY A 29 -1.42 -10.58 3.39
C GLY A 29 -1.38 -11.72 4.41
N SER A 30 -0.32 -12.53 4.41
CA SER A 30 -0.25 -13.73 5.25
C SER A 30 -0.35 -13.44 6.76
N ASP A 31 0.09 -12.28 7.21
CA ASP A 31 0.02 -11.87 8.62
C ASP A 31 -1.36 -11.32 9.02
N LEU A 32 -2.28 -11.18 8.08
CA LEU A 32 -3.64 -10.68 8.29
C LEU A 32 -4.70 -11.78 8.27
N THR A 33 -4.30 -13.05 8.30
CA THR A 33 -5.22 -14.18 8.18
C THR A 33 -6.19 -14.30 9.35
N ASP A 34 -5.85 -13.81 10.52
CA ASP A 34 -6.74 -13.79 11.69
C ASP A 34 -7.94 -12.85 11.49
N THR A 35 -7.75 -11.78 10.73
CA THR A 35 -8.81 -10.81 10.39
C THR A 35 -9.46 -11.15 9.04
N TYR A 36 -8.65 -11.57 8.08
CA TYR A 36 -9.06 -11.88 6.71
C TYR A 36 -8.50 -13.23 6.29
N ASP A 37 -9.23 -14.31 6.52
CA ASP A 37 -8.81 -15.70 6.26
C ASP A 37 -8.50 -15.97 4.78
N TYR A 38 -9.15 -15.24 3.86
CA TYR A 38 -8.90 -15.34 2.43
C TYR A 38 -7.52 -14.81 2.00
N LEU A 39 -6.77 -14.16 2.89
CA LEU A 39 -5.41 -13.67 2.61
C LEU A 39 -4.30 -14.66 2.95
N LYS A 40 -4.63 -15.89 3.33
CA LYS A 40 -3.67 -16.90 3.78
C LYS A 40 -2.49 -17.09 2.82
N ASP A 41 -2.74 -17.16 1.53
CA ASP A 41 -1.72 -17.34 0.50
C ASP A 41 -1.60 -16.11 -0.42
N PHE A 42 -2.06 -14.96 0.06
CA PHE A 42 -2.04 -13.73 -0.73
C PHE A 42 -0.67 -13.08 -0.66
N ARG A 43 0.19 -13.46 -1.61
CA ARG A 43 1.52 -12.87 -1.82
C ARG A 43 1.71 -12.58 -3.29
N ARG A 44 2.12 -11.35 -3.60
CA ARG A 44 2.37 -10.93 -4.98
C ARG A 44 3.62 -10.08 -5.05
N VAL A 45 4.44 -10.35 -6.08
CA VAL A 45 5.47 -9.43 -6.57
C VAL A 45 5.00 -8.96 -7.94
N MET A 46 4.84 -7.66 -8.11
CA MET A 46 4.28 -7.07 -9.31
C MET A 46 5.29 -6.14 -9.95
N ILE A 47 5.73 -6.47 -11.14
CA ILE A 47 6.70 -5.69 -11.92
C ILE A 47 5.95 -4.99 -13.06
N ASN A 48 6.14 -3.69 -13.20
CA ASN A 48 5.48 -2.85 -14.20
C ASN A 48 3.94 -3.02 -14.20
N PRO A 49 3.29 -2.88 -13.05
CA PRO A 49 1.84 -3.06 -12.98
C PRO A 49 1.09 -1.94 -13.69
N VAL A 50 0.01 -2.30 -14.37
CA VAL A 50 -0.92 -1.38 -15.04
C VAL A 50 -2.34 -1.74 -14.65
N VAL A 51 -3.11 -0.79 -14.15
CA VAL A 51 -4.53 -0.97 -13.86
C VAL A 51 -5.31 -0.90 -15.18
N LEU A 52 -5.96 -2.00 -15.55
CA LEU A 52 -6.73 -2.10 -16.78
C LEU A 52 -8.19 -1.67 -16.57
N GLU A 53 -8.76 -2.00 -15.42
CA GLU A 53 -10.16 -1.73 -15.09
C GLU A 53 -10.30 -1.43 -13.60
N GLU A 54 -11.27 -0.57 -13.27
CA GLU A 54 -11.70 -0.27 -11.90
C GLU A 54 -13.21 -0.36 -11.82
N SER A 55 -13.76 -0.89 -10.71
CA SER A 55 -15.18 -0.92 -10.49
C SER A 55 -15.75 0.48 -10.22
N GLU A 56 -17.00 0.72 -10.58
CA GLU A 56 -17.75 1.92 -10.18
C GLU A 56 -18.08 1.87 -8.69
N GLU A 57 -18.33 0.69 -8.17
CA GLU A 57 -18.56 0.42 -6.76
C GLU A 57 -17.31 0.74 -5.95
N THR A 58 -17.48 1.42 -4.83
CA THR A 58 -16.40 1.81 -3.92
C THR A 58 -16.58 1.21 -2.53
N CYS A 59 -15.50 1.15 -1.77
CA CYS A 59 -15.53 0.73 -0.38
C CYS A 59 -14.52 1.54 0.45
N ASP A 60 -14.77 1.58 1.76
CA ASP A 60 -13.93 2.29 2.73
C ASP A 60 -13.14 1.29 3.57
N PHE A 61 -11.83 1.54 3.69
CA PHE A 61 -10.96 0.83 4.62
C PHE A 61 -10.04 1.81 5.32
N SER A 62 -9.65 1.49 6.55
CA SER A 62 -8.58 2.19 7.23
C SER A 62 -7.24 1.83 6.60
N GLU A 63 -6.50 2.84 6.18
CA GLU A 63 -5.17 2.67 5.59
C GLU A 63 -4.09 3.32 6.45
N GLY A 64 -2.93 2.66 6.49
CA GLY A 64 -1.70 3.20 7.04
C GLY A 64 -0.55 2.85 6.11
N CYS A 65 0.57 3.56 6.22
CA CYS A 65 1.73 3.35 5.34
C CYS A 65 3.03 3.45 6.13
N LEU A 66 4.02 2.63 5.75
CA LEU A 66 5.36 2.69 6.33
C LEU A 66 6.06 4.04 6.09
N SER A 67 5.70 4.74 5.02
CA SER A 67 6.20 6.09 4.72
C SER A 67 5.55 7.18 5.59
N VAL A 68 4.45 6.88 6.27
CA VAL A 68 3.70 7.79 7.15
C VAL A 68 3.41 7.09 8.47
N PRO A 69 4.44 6.87 9.32
CA PRO A 69 4.31 6.03 10.51
C PRO A 69 3.32 6.59 11.54
N GLY A 70 2.51 5.69 12.12
CA GLY A 70 1.57 6.02 13.20
C GLY A 70 0.33 6.79 12.76
N ILE A 71 0.10 6.97 11.45
CA ILE A 71 -1.10 7.61 10.91
C ILE A 71 -1.96 6.59 10.19
N TYR A 72 -3.24 6.54 10.57
CA TYR A 72 -4.26 5.71 9.94
C TYR A 72 -5.47 6.58 9.64
N ALA A 73 -6.05 6.40 8.46
CA ALA A 73 -7.25 7.12 8.05
C ALA A 73 -8.11 6.25 7.14
N GLU A 74 -9.41 6.47 7.20
CA GLU A 74 -10.35 5.82 6.31
C GLU A 74 -10.27 6.42 4.90
N VAL A 75 -10.09 5.56 3.90
CA VAL A 75 -9.91 5.94 2.50
C VAL A 75 -10.94 5.21 1.65
N THR A 76 -11.58 5.94 0.73
CA THR A 76 -12.52 5.40 -0.25
C THR A 76 -11.79 5.10 -1.55
N ARG A 77 -11.91 3.88 -2.05
CA ARG A 77 -11.35 3.45 -3.34
C ARG A 77 -12.30 2.49 -4.06
N PRO A 78 -12.12 2.26 -5.38
CA PRO A 78 -12.84 1.20 -6.07
C PRO A 78 -12.74 -0.14 -5.34
N SER A 79 -13.85 -0.87 -5.27
CA SER A 79 -13.92 -2.16 -4.53
C SER A 79 -13.23 -3.31 -5.26
N ARG A 80 -13.06 -3.19 -6.57
CA ARG A 80 -12.39 -4.18 -7.43
C ARG A 80 -11.55 -3.49 -8.49
N ILE A 81 -10.39 -4.10 -8.80
CA ILE A 81 -9.53 -3.66 -9.91
C ILE A 81 -9.03 -4.88 -10.68
N LYS A 82 -8.68 -4.64 -11.93
CA LYS A 82 -8.00 -5.60 -12.82
C LYS A 82 -6.64 -5.04 -13.17
N VAL A 83 -5.59 -5.80 -12.90
CA VAL A 83 -4.20 -5.36 -13.07
C VAL A 83 -3.44 -6.33 -13.97
N GLU A 84 -2.69 -5.78 -14.91
CA GLU A 84 -1.71 -6.49 -15.71
C GLU A 84 -0.32 -6.21 -15.13
N TYR A 85 0.46 -7.24 -14.88
CA TYR A 85 1.82 -7.11 -14.36
C TYR A 85 2.71 -8.29 -14.77
N TYR A 86 4.00 -8.18 -14.53
CA TYR A 86 4.94 -9.29 -14.64
C TYR A 86 5.28 -9.82 -13.24
N ASP A 87 5.26 -11.14 -13.08
CA ASP A 87 5.61 -11.80 -11.82
C ASP A 87 7.12 -11.93 -11.62
N GLU A 88 7.56 -12.60 -10.54
CA GLU A 88 8.97 -12.83 -10.24
C GLU A 88 9.71 -13.59 -11.34
N ASN A 89 9.02 -14.36 -12.17
CA ASN A 89 9.56 -15.12 -13.29
C ASN A 89 9.48 -14.36 -14.63
N PHE A 90 9.14 -13.07 -14.59
CA PHE A 90 8.90 -12.20 -15.74
C PHE A 90 7.82 -12.72 -16.70
N GLN A 91 6.84 -13.44 -16.16
CA GLN A 91 5.66 -13.88 -16.89
C GLN A 91 4.54 -12.88 -16.73
N LYS A 92 3.85 -12.57 -17.82
CA LYS A 92 2.73 -11.64 -17.84
C LYS A 92 1.51 -12.28 -17.18
N VAL A 93 0.95 -11.57 -16.21
CA VAL A 93 -0.23 -11.99 -15.46
C VAL A 93 -1.30 -10.89 -15.55
N VAL A 94 -2.55 -11.28 -15.76
CA VAL A 94 -3.71 -10.40 -15.63
C VAL A 94 -4.57 -10.96 -14.52
N GLU A 95 -4.77 -10.18 -13.46
CA GLU A 95 -5.46 -10.64 -12.25
C GLU A 95 -6.49 -9.61 -11.78
N GLU A 96 -7.65 -10.09 -11.33
CA GLU A 96 -8.63 -9.28 -10.63
C GLU A 96 -8.43 -9.38 -9.13
N PHE A 97 -8.52 -8.22 -8.45
CA PHE A 97 -8.42 -8.13 -7.00
C PHE A 97 -9.72 -7.57 -6.44
N ASP A 98 -10.14 -8.09 -5.30
CA ASP A 98 -11.30 -7.63 -4.53
C ASP A 98 -11.00 -7.56 -3.05
N ARG A 99 -11.94 -7.07 -2.26
CA ARG A 99 -11.87 -7.01 -0.81
C ARG A 99 -10.58 -6.34 -0.30
N PHE A 100 -10.02 -6.79 0.82
CA PHE A 100 -8.83 -6.17 1.38
C PHE A 100 -7.56 -6.41 0.55
N GLY A 101 -7.48 -7.52 -0.17
CA GLY A 101 -6.38 -7.76 -1.13
C GLY A 101 -6.31 -6.68 -2.21
N CYS A 102 -7.45 -6.28 -2.75
CA CYS A 102 -7.55 -5.15 -3.68
C CYS A 102 -7.03 -3.86 -3.05
N ARG A 103 -7.43 -3.59 -1.81
CA ARG A 103 -7.00 -2.39 -1.07
C ARG A 103 -5.49 -2.34 -0.89
N MET A 104 -4.86 -3.46 -0.54
CA MET A 104 -3.41 -3.56 -0.40
C MET A 104 -2.70 -3.24 -1.71
N VAL A 105 -3.17 -3.82 -2.82
CA VAL A 105 -2.61 -3.57 -4.15
C VAL A 105 -2.77 -2.11 -4.55
N GLN A 106 -3.96 -1.54 -4.41
CA GLN A 106 -4.22 -0.13 -4.75
C GLN A 106 -3.32 0.84 -3.98
N HIS A 107 -3.13 0.58 -2.68
CA HIS A 107 -2.28 1.40 -1.84
C HIS A 107 -0.84 1.42 -2.38
N GLU A 108 -0.27 0.26 -2.70
CA GLU A 108 1.09 0.17 -3.21
C GLU A 108 1.24 0.73 -4.63
N LEU A 109 0.24 0.53 -5.49
CA LEU A 109 0.25 1.13 -6.84
C LEU A 109 0.24 2.66 -6.78
N SER A 110 -0.42 3.26 -5.80
CA SER A 110 -0.42 4.71 -5.60
C SER A 110 0.98 5.28 -5.39
N HIS A 111 1.86 4.54 -4.71
CA HIS A 111 3.25 4.95 -4.49
C HIS A 111 4.05 5.05 -5.79
N LEU A 112 3.73 4.24 -6.78
CA LEU A 112 4.39 4.32 -8.10
C LEU A 112 4.06 5.60 -8.83
N ASP A 113 2.90 6.20 -8.54
CA ASP A 113 2.45 7.49 -9.07
C ASP A 113 2.87 8.67 -8.17
N GLY A 114 3.65 8.42 -7.10
CA GLY A 114 4.11 9.43 -6.16
C GLY A 114 3.07 9.86 -5.12
N ASN A 115 1.97 9.10 -4.97
CA ASN A 115 0.88 9.41 -4.03
C ASN A 115 1.02 8.64 -2.72
N LEU A 116 0.57 9.26 -1.62
CA LEU A 116 0.38 8.63 -0.32
C LEU A 116 -1.13 8.51 -0.03
N PHE A 117 -1.52 7.59 0.86
CA PHE A 117 -2.93 7.42 1.20
C PHE A 117 -3.55 8.70 1.79
N ILE A 118 -2.75 9.54 2.46
CA ILE A 118 -3.20 10.82 3.02
C ILE A 118 -3.67 11.80 1.96
N ASP A 119 -3.24 11.65 0.71
CA ASP A 119 -3.68 12.48 -0.41
C ASP A 119 -5.14 12.19 -0.81
N ASN A 120 -5.68 11.05 -0.39
CA ASN A 120 -7.04 10.59 -0.67
C ASN A 120 -7.99 10.71 0.53
N VAL A 121 -7.53 11.26 1.66
CA VAL A 121 -8.40 11.52 2.79
C VAL A 121 -9.15 12.85 2.62
N SER A 122 -10.32 12.96 3.25
CA SER A 122 -11.09 14.21 3.22
C SER A 122 -10.32 15.36 3.87
N PRO A 123 -10.57 16.62 3.48
CA PRO A 123 -9.91 17.79 4.09
C PRO A 123 -10.09 17.85 5.61
N ILE A 124 -11.24 17.44 6.12
CA ILE A 124 -11.53 17.41 7.57
C ILE A 124 -10.64 16.41 8.28
N ARG A 125 -10.53 15.18 7.76
CA ARG A 125 -9.67 14.13 8.32
C ARG A 125 -8.19 14.52 8.24
N ARG A 126 -7.77 15.13 7.12
CA ARG A 126 -6.41 15.62 6.96
C ARG A 126 -6.06 16.67 8.01
N LYS A 127 -6.97 17.56 8.34
CA LYS A 127 -6.80 18.55 9.41
C LYS A 127 -6.63 17.90 10.79
N MET A 128 -7.39 16.85 11.06
CA MET A 128 -7.30 16.10 12.33
C MET A 128 -5.95 15.42 12.52
N ILE A 129 -5.28 14.99 11.45
CA ILE A 129 -3.98 14.32 11.49
C ILE A 129 -2.79 15.27 11.22
N ALA A 130 -3.04 16.55 11.00
CA ALA A 130 -2.01 17.54 10.63
C ALA A 130 -0.84 17.59 11.62
N ARG A 131 -1.12 17.47 12.92
CA ARG A 131 -0.10 17.45 13.97
C ARG A 131 0.87 16.28 13.82
N LYS A 132 0.35 15.08 13.54
CA LYS A 132 1.16 13.90 13.28
C LYS A 132 1.97 14.02 12.00
N LEU A 133 1.40 14.61 10.96
CA LEU A 133 2.11 14.89 9.70
C LEU A 133 3.29 15.85 9.91
N GLN A 134 3.14 16.87 10.73
CA GLN A 134 4.24 17.77 11.07
C GLN A 134 5.36 17.06 11.82
N ALA A 135 5.03 16.19 12.78
CA ALA A 135 6.03 15.39 13.51
C ALA A 135 6.82 14.49 12.56
N ILE A 136 6.18 13.87 11.58
CA ILE A 136 6.82 13.03 10.57
C ILE A 136 7.75 13.85 9.69
N SER A 137 7.31 15.00 9.18
CA SER A 137 8.12 15.86 8.33
C SER A 137 9.37 16.42 9.05
N LYS A 138 9.28 16.59 10.37
CA LYS A 138 10.42 17.00 11.22
C LYS A 138 11.32 15.83 11.65
N GLY A 139 10.98 14.60 11.30
CA GLY A 139 11.74 13.40 11.67
C GLY A 139 11.73 13.08 13.17
N THR A 140 10.72 13.53 13.91
CA THR A 140 10.61 13.32 15.36
C THR A 140 9.87 12.04 15.75
N VAL A 141 9.27 11.35 14.79
CA VAL A 141 8.54 10.09 15.00
C VAL A 141 9.52 8.93 15.00
N GLN A 142 9.45 8.08 16.03
CA GLN A 142 10.24 6.84 16.09
C GLN A 142 9.60 5.76 15.22
N THR A 143 10.44 5.02 14.51
CA THR A 143 10.03 3.89 13.68
C THR A 143 10.77 2.62 14.10
N ARG A 144 10.16 1.46 13.80
CA ARG A 144 10.79 0.15 14.05
C ARG A 144 11.80 -0.24 12.96
N TYR A 145 11.96 0.58 11.95
CA TYR A 145 12.85 0.37 10.81
C TYR A 145 13.64 1.64 10.51
N LYS A 146 14.75 1.49 9.79
CA LYS A 146 15.56 2.65 9.38
C LYS A 146 14.80 3.46 8.33
N SER A 147 14.66 4.75 8.56
CA SER A 147 14.08 5.69 7.61
C SER A 147 15.02 6.88 7.39
N LYS A 148 15.00 7.44 6.20
CA LYS A 148 15.61 8.76 5.94
C LYS A 148 14.73 9.83 6.57
N ARG A 149 15.32 10.65 7.37
CA ARG A 149 14.68 11.79 8.02
C ARG A 149 15.07 13.09 7.32
#